data_2dec3fe7918301853bcbd5bfb4a0a97d
#
_entry.id   2dec3fe7918301853bcbd5bfb4a0a97d
#
_cell.length_a   1.000
_cell.length_b   1.000
_cell.length_c   1.000
_cell.angle_alpha   90.00
_cell.angle_beta   90.00
_cell.angle_gamma   90.00
#
_symmetry.space_group_name_H-M   'P 1'
#
loop_
_entity.id
_entity.type
_entity.pdbx_description
1 polymer ?
#
loop_
_entity_poly.entity_id
_entity_poly.type
_entity_poly.pdbx_seq_one_letter_code
_entity_poly.pdbx_strand_id
1 'polypeptide(L)'
;MNKKSVTILGISIWKLFAYFIIYSFIGYIIETLFGIATKGVWESRQSFLYGPFCGIYGVGAVTITLLSQYFNKNKLTLFVGGFLVGSVTEYTISFLVDTILHTKWWDYSNRFLNINGRICLLYSVFWGVLTLFLIKIINPKIDILIAKIKDKISIKKLKLIVLIVIMFLAIDCIATCYAQKQFVNRIIIENGIEVENKEKVIEDYNKTYNNKVLSDFINTFWNDKKMIRTFPNIKIEDKEHNTVYIDSLLPNIQPYYKKIF
;
A
#
# COMPACT_ATOMS: atom_id res chain seq x y z
N MET A 1 -10.31 26.76 -27.57
CA MET A 1 -10.68 25.33 -27.58
C MET A 1 -10.56 24.75 -26.17
N ASN A 2 -11.70 24.48 -25.52
CA ASN A 2 -11.70 23.76 -24.24
C ASN A 2 -11.28 22.31 -24.50
N LYS A 3 -10.02 21.94 -24.22
CA LYS A 3 -9.59 20.54 -24.24
C LYS A 3 -10.46 19.79 -23.23
N LYS A 4 -11.35 18.89 -23.72
CA LYS A 4 -12.11 17.97 -22.88
C LYS A 4 -11.10 17.24 -21.99
N SER A 5 -11.31 17.27 -20.67
CA SER A 5 -10.46 16.50 -19.74
C SER A 5 -10.67 15.02 -20.01
N VAL A 6 -9.59 14.25 -20.02
CA VAL A 6 -9.66 12.77 -20.08
C VAL A 6 -10.47 12.27 -18.90
N THR A 7 -11.43 11.38 -19.19
CA THR A 7 -12.29 10.74 -18.17
C THR A 7 -12.20 9.23 -18.25
N ILE A 8 -12.29 8.57 -17.11
CA ILE A 8 -12.42 7.10 -16.98
C ILE A 8 -13.78 6.86 -16.35
N LEU A 9 -14.66 6.12 -17.02
CA LEU A 9 -16.04 5.86 -16.58
C LEU A 9 -16.76 7.15 -16.14
N GLY A 10 -16.60 8.25 -16.92
CA GLY A 10 -17.24 9.53 -16.65
C GLY A 10 -16.58 10.41 -15.58
N ILE A 11 -15.56 9.90 -14.87
CA ILE A 11 -14.85 10.66 -13.82
C ILE A 11 -13.53 11.20 -14.38
N SER A 12 -13.26 12.49 -14.16
CA SER A 12 -12.01 13.13 -14.62
C SER A 12 -10.80 12.45 -14.00
N ILE A 13 -9.76 12.16 -14.81
CA ILE A 13 -8.49 11.57 -14.35
C ILE A 13 -7.83 12.42 -13.27
N TRP A 14 -7.96 13.75 -13.31
CA TRP A 14 -7.44 14.66 -12.28
C TRP A 14 -8.14 14.49 -10.94
N LYS A 15 -9.44 14.16 -10.95
CA LYS A 15 -10.20 13.83 -9.75
C LYS A 15 -9.74 12.51 -9.18
N LEU A 16 -9.52 11.50 -10.02
CA LEU A 16 -9.03 10.19 -9.62
C LEU A 16 -7.63 10.28 -8.99
N PHE A 17 -6.73 11.05 -9.58
CA PHE A 17 -5.41 11.31 -9.01
C PHE A 17 -5.47 12.03 -7.66
N ALA A 18 -6.32 13.07 -7.55
CA ALA A 18 -6.52 13.74 -6.28
C ALA A 18 -7.09 12.80 -5.21
N TYR A 19 -8.05 11.96 -5.58
CA TYR A 19 -8.61 10.94 -4.69
C TYR A 19 -7.54 9.93 -4.26
N PHE A 20 -6.74 9.40 -5.19
CA PHE A 20 -5.66 8.48 -4.86
C PHE A 20 -4.72 9.07 -3.80
N ILE A 21 -4.25 10.32 -3.99
CA ILE A 21 -3.35 11.01 -3.05
C ILE A 21 -4.02 11.17 -1.69
N ILE A 22 -5.23 11.73 -1.67
CA ILE A 22 -5.96 12.03 -0.41
C ILE A 22 -6.26 10.74 0.36
N TYR A 23 -6.76 9.70 -0.33
CA TYR A 23 -7.11 8.45 0.34
C TYR A 23 -5.89 7.64 0.76
N SER A 24 -4.77 7.69 0.02
CA SER A 24 -3.52 7.09 0.46
C SER A 24 -3.00 7.75 1.75
N PHE A 25 -3.14 9.08 1.88
CA PHE A 25 -2.78 9.80 3.09
C PHE A 25 -3.74 9.49 4.26
N ILE A 26 -5.06 9.51 4.02
CA ILE A 26 -6.06 9.14 5.04
C ILE A 26 -5.84 7.70 5.50
N GLY A 27 -5.57 6.78 4.56
CA GLY A 27 -5.27 5.38 4.85
C GLY A 27 -4.06 5.22 5.76
N TYR A 28 -2.99 5.98 5.52
CA TYR A 28 -1.83 5.99 6.41
C TYR A 28 -2.19 6.42 7.85
N ILE A 29 -3.04 7.44 8.00
CA ILE A 29 -3.51 7.88 9.33
C ILE A 29 -4.33 6.78 10.01
N ILE A 30 -5.30 6.19 9.29
CA ILE A 30 -6.16 5.12 9.80
C ILE A 30 -5.32 3.93 10.26
N GLU A 31 -4.39 3.47 9.43
CA GLU A 31 -3.50 2.34 9.74
C GLU A 31 -2.59 2.64 10.93
N THR A 32 -2.06 3.85 11.02
CA THR A 32 -1.23 4.25 12.15
C THR A 32 -2.01 4.25 13.47
N LEU A 33 -3.22 4.82 13.46
CA LEU A 33 -4.10 4.80 14.64
C LEU A 33 -4.53 3.38 15.01
N PHE A 34 -4.85 2.55 14.03
CA PHE A 34 -5.17 1.13 14.23
C PHE A 34 -3.98 0.37 14.82
N GLY A 35 -2.76 0.60 14.33
CA GLY A 35 -1.54 0.00 14.86
C GLY A 35 -1.28 0.39 16.32
N ILE A 36 -1.46 1.68 16.66
CA ILE A 36 -1.35 2.14 18.04
C ILE A 36 -2.39 1.46 18.92
N ALA A 37 -3.65 1.41 18.49
CA ALA A 37 -4.74 0.82 19.28
C ALA A 37 -4.59 -0.70 19.50
N THR A 38 -4.02 -1.42 18.54
CA THR A 38 -3.93 -2.90 18.56
C THR A 38 -2.60 -3.44 19.10
N LYS A 39 -1.51 -2.72 18.88
CA LYS A 39 -0.15 -3.16 19.27
C LYS A 39 0.47 -2.31 20.40
N GLY A 40 -0.10 -1.18 20.73
CA GLY A 40 0.45 -0.26 21.72
C GLY A 40 1.74 0.43 21.29
N VAL A 41 2.07 0.41 20.01
CA VAL A 41 3.29 1.02 19.47
C VAL A 41 3.00 1.95 18.30
N TRP A 42 3.75 3.03 18.21
CA TRP A 42 3.77 3.87 17.02
C TRP A 42 4.83 3.36 16.06
N GLU A 43 4.39 2.69 15.01
CA GLU A 43 5.21 2.18 13.92
C GLU A 43 4.77 2.77 12.57
N SER A 44 5.62 2.69 11.56
CA SER A 44 5.25 3.09 10.21
C SER A 44 4.17 2.17 9.64
N ARG A 45 3.21 2.78 8.94
CA ARG A 45 2.15 2.08 8.20
C ARG A 45 2.10 2.53 6.74
N GLN A 46 3.21 3.14 6.27
CA GLN A 46 3.35 3.53 4.88
C GLN A 46 3.60 2.32 3.97
N SER A 47 3.15 2.41 2.72
CA SER A 47 3.40 1.40 1.69
C SER A 47 4.46 1.84 0.67
N PHE A 48 5.01 3.05 0.83
CA PHE A 48 6.09 3.60 0.02
C PHE A 48 7.32 3.92 0.89
N LEU A 49 8.51 4.04 0.27
CA LEU A 49 9.75 4.38 0.99
C LEU A 49 9.68 5.76 1.62
N TYR A 50 8.99 6.69 0.98
CA TYR A 50 8.94 8.08 1.38
C TYR A 50 7.51 8.60 1.46
N GLY A 51 7.27 9.44 2.45
CA GLY A 51 5.98 10.08 2.66
C GLY A 51 4.93 9.21 3.37
N PRO A 52 3.95 9.86 3.99
CA PRO A 52 2.92 9.22 4.79
C PRO A 52 1.76 8.73 3.92
N PHE A 53 2.00 7.74 3.06
CA PHE A 53 1.00 7.23 2.14
C PHE A 53 0.83 5.72 2.27
N CYS A 54 -0.41 5.26 2.32
CA CYS A 54 -0.79 3.86 2.25
C CYS A 54 -1.56 3.60 0.94
N GLY A 55 -0.84 3.13 -0.10
CA GLY A 55 -1.32 3.06 -1.48
C GLY A 55 -2.54 2.17 -1.69
N ILE A 56 -2.72 1.10 -0.88
CA ILE A 56 -3.88 0.21 -0.99
C ILE A 56 -5.20 0.97 -0.76
N TYR A 57 -5.23 1.93 0.18
CA TYR A 57 -6.42 2.77 0.41
C TYR A 57 -6.70 3.69 -0.76
N GLY A 58 -5.65 4.25 -1.38
CA GLY A 58 -5.77 5.07 -2.59
C GLY A 58 -6.32 4.27 -3.78
N VAL A 59 -5.75 3.09 -4.05
CA VAL A 59 -6.21 2.18 -5.11
C VAL A 59 -7.63 1.72 -4.83
N GLY A 60 -7.92 1.24 -3.62
CA GLY A 60 -9.25 0.78 -3.24
C GLY A 60 -10.32 1.87 -3.38
N ALA A 61 -10.04 3.08 -2.89
CA ALA A 61 -10.98 4.20 -2.98
C ALA A 61 -11.24 4.63 -4.43
N VAL A 62 -10.22 4.67 -5.27
CA VAL A 62 -10.36 4.99 -6.71
C VAL A 62 -11.18 3.91 -7.42
N THR A 63 -10.85 2.63 -7.21
CA THR A 63 -11.54 1.49 -7.83
C THR A 63 -13.01 1.43 -7.40
N ILE A 64 -13.29 1.56 -6.10
CA ILE A 64 -14.65 1.60 -5.57
C ILE A 64 -15.40 2.81 -6.14
N THR A 65 -14.80 3.99 -6.19
CA THR A 65 -15.44 5.19 -6.74
C THR A 65 -15.80 5.01 -8.21
N LEU A 66 -14.89 4.46 -9.02
CA LEU A 66 -15.13 4.18 -10.44
C LEU A 66 -16.25 3.17 -10.65
N LEU A 67 -16.27 2.09 -9.87
CA LEU A 67 -17.22 1.01 -10.05
C LEU A 67 -18.55 1.22 -9.32
N SER A 68 -18.60 2.14 -8.35
CA SER A 68 -19.81 2.39 -7.54
C SER A 68 -21.03 2.74 -8.38
N GLN A 69 -20.88 3.34 -9.55
CA GLN A 69 -21.99 3.65 -10.45
C GLN A 69 -22.83 2.41 -10.85
N TYR A 70 -22.23 1.21 -10.81
CA TYR A 70 -22.91 -0.04 -11.17
C TYR A 70 -23.71 -0.65 -10.00
N PHE A 71 -23.39 -0.30 -8.76
CA PHE A 71 -24.00 -0.89 -7.56
C PHE A 71 -24.50 0.13 -6.51
N ASN A 72 -24.49 1.43 -6.81
CA ASN A 72 -24.98 2.48 -5.90
C ASN A 72 -26.50 2.69 -5.98
N LYS A 73 -27.29 1.62 -6.14
CA LYS A 73 -28.75 1.69 -6.18
C LYS A 73 -29.37 1.92 -4.79
N ASN A 74 -28.89 1.20 -3.80
CA ASN A 74 -29.28 1.34 -2.39
C ASN A 74 -28.09 1.01 -1.47
N LYS A 75 -28.28 1.12 -0.14
CA LYS A 75 -27.20 0.87 0.83
C LYS A 75 -26.70 -0.58 0.79
N LEU A 76 -27.59 -1.55 0.60
CA LEU A 76 -27.24 -2.97 0.56
C LEU A 76 -26.38 -3.30 -0.67
N THR A 77 -26.82 -2.89 -1.86
CA THR A 77 -26.06 -3.12 -3.10
C THR A 77 -24.71 -2.39 -3.06
N LEU A 78 -24.67 -1.19 -2.46
CA LEU A 78 -23.42 -0.45 -2.28
C LEU A 78 -22.47 -1.17 -1.31
N PHE A 79 -22.98 -1.72 -0.21
CA PHE A 79 -22.20 -2.53 0.73
C PHE A 79 -21.64 -3.79 0.05
N VAL A 80 -22.51 -4.57 -0.62
CA VAL A 80 -22.10 -5.82 -1.31
C VAL A 80 -21.11 -5.52 -2.43
N GLY A 81 -21.34 -4.47 -3.22
CA GLY A 81 -20.40 -4.04 -4.25
C GLY A 81 -19.03 -3.66 -3.67
N GLY A 82 -19.01 -2.91 -2.57
CA GLY A 82 -17.79 -2.55 -1.86
C GLY A 82 -17.07 -3.74 -1.23
N PHE A 83 -17.81 -4.67 -0.64
CA PHE A 83 -17.31 -5.94 -0.13
C PHE A 83 -16.55 -6.71 -1.25
N LEU A 84 -17.18 -6.89 -2.41
CA LEU A 84 -16.59 -7.63 -3.52
C LEU A 84 -15.41 -6.88 -4.15
N VAL A 85 -15.58 -5.62 -4.51
CA VAL A 85 -14.53 -4.81 -5.17
C VAL A 85 -13.33 -4.62 -4.24
N GLY A 86 -13.57 -4.34 -2.96
CA GLY A 86 -12.51 -4.21 -1.97
C GLY A 86 -11.73 -5.51 -1.79
N SER A 87 -12.42 -6.64 -1.65
CA SER A 87 -11.79 -7.96 -1.52
C SER A 87 -10.96 -8.34 -2.75
N VAL A 88 -11.48 -8.11 -3.96
CA VAL A 88 -10.72 -8.37 -5.20
C VAL A 88 -9.49 -7.46 -5.28
N THR A 89 -9.63 -6.19 -4.92
CA THR A 89 -8.49 -5.24 -4.91
C THR A 89 -7.43 -5.68 -3.91
N GLU A 90 -7.82 -6.04 -2.69
CA GLU A 90 -6.92 -6.49 -1.63
C GLU A 90 -6.21 -7.79 -2.01
N TYR A 91 -6.94 -8.76 -2.54
CA TYR A 91 -6.38 -10.02 -3.04
C TYR A 91 -5.37 -9.79 -4.15
N THR A 92 -5.72 -8.96 -5.14
CA THR A 92 -4.85 -8.66 -6.29
C THR A 92 -3.55 -7.99 -5.85
N ILE A 93 -3.63 -7.00 -4.95
CA ILE A 93 -2.42 -6.33 -4.43
C ILE A 93 -1.55 -7.31 -3.65
N SER A 94 -2.13 -8.12 -2.76
CA SER A 94 -1.39 -9.14 -2.02
C SER A 94 -0.72 -10.15 -2.94
N PHE A 95 -1.44 -10.61 -3.98
CA PHE A 95 -0.90 -11.53 -4.98
C PHE A 95 0.28 -10.93 -5.75
N LEU A 96 0.17 -9.68 -6.20
CA LEU A 96 1.23 -9.00 -6.93
C LEU A 96 2.46 -8.76 -6.04
N VAL A 97 2.27 -8.34 -4.80
CA VAL A 97 3.36 -8.11 -3.83
C VAL A 97 4.13 -9.41 -3.59
N ASP A 98 3.42 -10.50 -3.34
CA ASP A 98 4.03 -11.81 -3.11
C ASP A 98 4.77 -12.32 -4.35
N THR A 99 4.14 -12.25 -5.53
CA THR A 99 4.75 -12.75 -6.78
C THR A 99 5.98 -11.93 -7.20
N ILE A 100 5.96 -10.61 -6.99
CA ILE A 100 7.04 -9.71 -7.47
C ILE A 100 8.14 -9.54 -6.43
N LEU A 101 7.77 -9.42 -5.15
CA LEU A 101 8.68 -9.06 -4.06
C LEU A 101 9.02 -10.24 -3.15
N HIS A 102 8.37 -11.40 -3.32
CA HIS A 102 8.53 -12.59 -2.46
C HIS A 102 8.28 -12.27 -0.98
N THR A 103 7.28 -11.41 -0.70
CA THR A 103 6.96 -10.95 0.65
C THR A 103 5.48 -10.78 0.85
N LYS A 104 5.04 -10.83 2.11
CA LYS A 104 3.66 -10.56 2.54
C LYS A 104 3.64 -9.33 3.45
N TRP A 105 2.76 -8.37 3.15
CA TRP A 105 2.53 -7.21 4.01
C TRP A 105 1.52 -7.51 5.11
N TRP A 106 0.59 -8.45 4.85
CA TRP A 106 -0.36 -9.01 5.81
C TRP A 106 -0.55 -10.50 5.53
N ASP A 107 -1.09 -11.20 6.52
CA ASP A 107 -1.40 -12.61 6.41
C ASP A 107 -2.63 -12.91 7.28
N TYR A 108 -3.69 -13.39 6.64
CA TYR A 108 -4.96 -13.75 7.27
C TYR A 108 -5.18 -15.26 7.35
N SER A 109 -4.15 -16.07 7.19
CA SER A 109 -4.26 -17.54 7.18
C SER A 109 -4.98 -18.09 8.42
N ASN A 110 -4.83 -17.44 9.57
CA ASN A 110 -5.49 -17.79 10.82
C ASN A 110 -6.86 -17.10 11.02
N ARG A 111 -7.44 -16.46 9.98
CA ARG A 111 -8.72 -15.79 10.06
C ARG A 111 -9.83 -16.60 9.43
N PHE A 112 -11.05 -16.48 10.00
CA PHE A 112 -12.24 -17.15 9.50
C PHE A 112 -12.55 -16.77 8.06
N LEU A 113 -12.85 -17.79 7.22
CA LEU A 113 -13.12 -17.66 5.79
C LEU A 113 -12.05 -16.83 5.06
N ASN A 114 -10.78 -17.12 5.33
CA ASN A 114 -9.71 -16.57 4.52
C ASN A 114 -9.59 -17.31 3.18
N ILE A 115 -9.09 -16.61 2.18
CA ILE A 115 -8.72 -17.18 0.88
C ILE A 115 -7.22 -16.92 0.68
N ASN A 116 -6.42 -17.98 0.73
CA ASN A 116 -4.96 -18.00 0.58
C ASN A 116 -4.24 -17.01 1.53
N GLY A 117 -4.81 -16.75 2.73
CA GLY A 117 -4.27 -15.76 3.66
C GLY A 117 -4.32 -14.31 3.17
N ARG A 118 -4.84 -14.05 1.96
CA ARG A 118 -4.79 -12.74 1.30
C ARG A 118 -5.98 -11.84 1.63
N ILE A 119 -7.16 -12.45 1.79
CA ILE A 119 -8.41 -11.79 2.21
C ILE A 119 -9.11 -12.66 3.25
N CYS A 120 -10.00 -12.08 4.07
CA CYS A 120 -10.87 -12.82 4.97
C CYS A 120 -12.21 -12.11 5.16
N LEU A 121 -13.21 -12.84 5.66
CA LEU A 121 -14.57 -12.31 5.84
C LEU A 121 -14.60 -10.98 6.61
N LEU A 122 -13.86 -10.89 7.70
CA LEU A 122 -13.84 -9.69 8.55
C LEU A 122 -13.42 -8.43 7.77
N TYR A 123 -12.31 -8.49 7.05
CA TYR A 123 -11.81 -7.34 6.29
C TYR A 123 -12.62 -7.08 5.03
N SER A 124 -13.20 -8.12 4.42
CA SER A 124 -14.18 -7.94 3.34
C SER A 124 -15.43 -7.19 3.80
N VAL A 125 -15.93 -7.47 5.02
CA VAL A 125 -17.01 -6.70 5.64
C VAL A 125 -16.57 -5.25 5.90
N PHE A 126 -15.35 -5.02 6.36
CA PHE A 126 -14.82 -3.65 6.52
C PHE A 126 -14.79 -2.90 5.21
N TRP A 127 -14.40 -3.52 4.09
CA TRP A 127 -14.46 -2.90 2.77
C TRP A 127 -15.88 -2.49 2.38
N GLY A 128 -16.89 -3.33 2.67
CA GLY A 128 -18.29 -3.00 2.46
C GLY A 128 -18.73 -1.79 3.29
N VAL A 129 -18.40 -1.75 4.58
CA VAL A 129 -18.71 -0.61 5.48
C VAL A 129 -17.98 0.65 5.03
N LEU A 130 -16.67 0.55 4.78
CA LEU A 130 -15.86 1.69 4.30
C LEU A 130 -16.43 2.28 3.01
N THR A 131 -16.97 1.44 2.11
CA THR A 131 -17.59 1.89 0.86
C THR A 131 -18.83 2.75 1.11
N LEU A 132 -19.67 2.40 2.10
CA LEU A 132 -20.80 3.24 2.47
C LEU A 132 -20.35 4.64 2.92
N PHE A 133 -19.34 4.70 3.78
CA PHE A 133 -18.77 5.97 4.23
C PHE A 133 -18.11 6.73 3.10
N LEU A 134 -17.29 6.06 2.30
CA LEU A 134 -16.56 6.63 1.17
C LEU A 134 -17.52 7.33 0.20
N ILE A 135 -18.52 6.60 -0.30
CA ILE A 135 -19.38 7.10 -1.38
C ILE A 135 -20.42 8.10 -0.85
N LYS A 136 -20.99 7.85 0.33
CA LYS A 136 -22.12 8.69 0.82
C LYS A 136 -21.66 9.89 1.66
N ILE A 137 -20.48 9.84 2.26
CA ILE A 137 -20.05 10.87 3.22
C ILE A 137 -18.72 11.51 2.81
N ILE A 138 -17.68 10.71 2.54
CA ILE A 138 -16.33 11.24 2.41
C ILE A 138 -16.12 11.84 1.03
N ASN A 139 -16.49 11.15 -0.07
CA ASN A 139 -16.36 11.68 -1.43
C ASN A 139 -17.05 13.05 -1.59
N PRO A 140 -18.33 13.27 -1.15
CA PRO A 140 -18.96 14.59 -1.23
C PRO A 140 -18.19 15.66 -0.46
N LYS A 141 -17.66 15.35 0.73
CA LYS A 141 -16.87 16.31 1.53
C LYS A 141 -15.54 16.66 0.85
N ILE A 142 -14.86 15.67 0.27
CA ILE A 142 -13.62 15.89 -0.50
C ILE A 142 -13.92 16.71 -1.75
N ASP A 143 -15.04 16.46 -2.45
CA ASP A 143 -15.44 17.26 -3.61
C ASP A 143 -15.65 18.74 -3.24
N ILE A 144 -16.30 19.01 -2.11
CA ILE A 144 -16.45 20.38 -1.58
C ILE A 144 -15.09 20.99 -1.24
N LEU A 145 -14.20 20.23 -0.62
CA LEU A 145 -12.83 20.70 -0.31
C LEU A 145 -12.06 21.06 -1.58
N ILE A 146 -12.09 20.17 -2.59
CA ILE A 146 -11.45 20.41 -3.88
C ILE A 146 -12.04 21.65 -4.56
N ALA A 147 -13.37 21.85 -4.50
CA ALA A 147 -14.01 23.04 -5.04
C ALA A 147 -13.51 24.31 -4.33
N LYS A 148 -13.48 24.35 -3.00
CA LYS A 148 -12.94 25.48 -2.23
C LYS A 148 -11.47 25.78 -2.54
N ILE A 149 -10.66 24.76 -2.81
CA ILE A 149 -9.25 24.96 -3.22
C ILE A 149 -9.19 25.57 -4.61
N LYS A 150 -10.07 25.18 -5.55
CA LYS A 150 -10.15 25.75 -6.89
C LYS A 150 -10.55 27.24 -6.88
N ASP A 151 -11.31 27.68 -5.89
CA ASP A 151 -11.66 29.10 -5.73
C ASP A 151 -10.46 29.96 -5.33
N LYS A 152 -9.47 29.35 -4.64
CA LYS A 152 -8.26 30.03 -4.15
C LYS A 152 -7.05 29.88 -5.07
N ILE A 153 -6.95 28.76 -5.78
CA ILE A 153 -5.80 28.40 -6.62
C ILE A 153 -6.29 28.11 -8.04
N SER A 154 -5.62 28.67 -9.05
CA SER A 154 -6.01 28.41 -10.45
C SER A 154 -5.98 26.90 -10.75
N ILE A 155 -6.93 26.45 -11.55
CA ILE A 155 -7.04 25.03 -11.95
C ILE A 155 -5.74 24.49 -12.58
N LYS A 156 -4.98 25.33 -13.28
CA LYS A 156 -3.70 24.94 -13.87
C LYS A 156 -2.65 24.63 -12.80
N LYS A 157 -2.55 25.49 -11.77
CA LYS A 157 -1.64 25.25 -10.63
C LYS A 157 -2.04 24.01 -9.84
N LEU A 158 -3.34 23.82 -9.59
CA LEU A 158 -3.82 22.63 -8.88
C LEU A 158 -3.48 21.34 -9.64
N LYS A 159 -3.73 21.30 -10.96
CA LYS A 159 -3.35 20.16 -11.80
C LYS A 159 -1.85 19.91 -11.80
N LEU A 160 -1.04 20.95 -11.81
CA LEU A 160 0.42 20.82 -11.74
C LEU A 160 0.86 20.22 -10.40
N ILE A 161 0.30 20.66 -9.27
CA ILE A 161 0.59 20.09 -7.94
C ILE A 161 0.22 18.60 -7.91
N VAL A 162 -1.00 18.26 -8.35
CA VAL A 162 -1.45 16.86 -8.42
C VAL A 162 -0.52 16.01 -9.29
N LEU A 163 -0.10 16.55 -10.45
CA LEU A 163 0.83 15.84 -11.34
C LEU A 163 2.19 15.61 -10.68
N ILE A 164 2.75 16.63 -10.02
CA ILE A 164 4.05 16.49 -9.32
C ILE A 164 3.96 15.41 -8.23
N VAL A 165 2.90 15.41 -7.42
CA VAL A 165 2.73 14.41 -6.36
C VAL A 165 2.53 13.01 -6.94
N ILE A 166 1.74 12.84 -8.01
CA ILE A 166 1.55 11.54 -8.66
C ILE A 166 2.86 11.04 -9.28
N MET A 167 3.63 11.91 -9.93
CA MET A 167 4.95 11.54 -10.47
C MET A 167 5.92 11.13 -9.36
N PHE A 168 5.94 11.88 -8.26
CA PHE A 168 6.72 11.52 -7.07
C PHE A 168 6.31 10.12 -6.54
N LEU A 169 5.02 9.87 -6.35
CA LEU A 169 4.52 8.58 -5.85
C LEU A 169 4.78 7.43 -6.83
N ALA A 170 4.74 7.68 -8.14
CA ALA A 170 5.08 6.68 -9.15
C ALA A 170 6.57 6.29 -9.10
N ILE A 171 7.46 7.28 -8.99
CA ILE A 171 8.90 7.05 -8.85
C ILE A 171 9.19 6.34 -7.51
N ASP A 172 8.57 6.80 -6.42
CA ASP A 172 8.71 6.19 -5.11
C ASP A 172 8.18 4.74 -5.08
N CYS A 173 7.10 4.45 -5.78
CA CYS A 173 6.60 3.08 -5.94
C CYS A 173 7.65 2.15 -6.57
N ILE A 174 8.28 2.60 -7.67
CA ILE A 174 9.35 1.82 -8.34
C ILE A 174 10.54 1.64 -7.40
N ALA A 175 10.97 2.70 -6.73
CA ALA A 175 12.07 2.65 -5.76
C ALA A 175 11.73 1.73 -4.59
N THR A 176 10.49 1.78 -4.09
CA THR A 176 9.98 0.93 -3.01
C THR A 176 10.03 -0.56 -3.39
N CYS A 177 9.50 -0.91 -4.58
CA CYS A 177 9.52 -2.29 -5.06
C CYS A 177 10.96 -2.81 -5.17
N TYR A 178 11.86 -2.01 -5.72
CA TYR A 178 13.27 -2.40 -5.85
C TYR A 178 13.95 -2.52 -4.47
N ALA A 179 13.77 -1.55 -3.58
CA ALA A 179 14.36 -1.56 -2.24
C ALA A 179 13.86 -2.74 -1.39
N GLN A 180 12.53 -3.00 -1.40
CA GLN A 180 11.97 -4.15 -0.67
C GLN A 180 12.51 -5.47 -1.23
N LYS A 181 12.55 -5.63 -2.56
CA LYS A 181 13.10 -6.84 -3.18
C LYS A 181 14.55 -7.08 -2.75
N GLN A 182 15.41 -6.05 -2.81
CA GLN A 182 16.81 -6.19 -2.40
C GLN A 182 16.98 -6.45 -0.90
N PHE A 183 16.16 -5.82 -0.07
CA PHE A 183 16.12 -6.06 1.36
C PHE A 183 15.73 -7.50 1.68
N VAL A 184 14.63 -8.00 1.08
CA VAL A 184 14.16 -9.38 1.29
C VAL A 184 15.18 -10.39 0.79
N ASN A 185 15.75 -10.19 -0.41
CA ASN A 185 16.78 -11.08 -0.96
C ASN A 185 18.00 -11.16 -0.03
N ARG A 186 18.44 -10.02 0.50
CA ARG A 186 19.55 -9.99 1.47
C ARG A 186 19.23 -10.77 2.74
N ILE A 187 18.05 -10.55 3.35
CA ILE A 187 17.63 -11.27 4.54
C ILE A 187 17.55 -12.78 4.29
N ILE A 188 17.03 -13.21 3.15
CA ILE A 188 16.97 -14.63 2.77
C ILE A 188 18.36 -15.24 2.71
N ILE A 189 19.31 -14.56 2.06
CA ILE A 189 20.67 -15.05 1.85
C ILE A 189 21.45 -15.07 3.17
N GLU A 190 21.45 -13.98 3.93
CA GLU A 190 22.21 -13.84 5.17
C GLU A 190 21.73 -14.78 6.28
N ASN A 191 20.42 -15.11 6.30
CA ASN A 191 19.85 -16.02 7.29
C ASN A 191 19.63 -17.46 6.78
N GLY A 192 20.04 -17.77 5.55
CA GLY A 192 19.92 -19.11 4.97
C GLY A 192 18.50 -19.60 4.82
N ILE A 193 17.52 -18.70 4.60
CA ILE A 193 16.10 -19.07 4.48
C ILE A 193 15.87 -19.82 3.17
N GLU A 194 15.24 -20.99 3.24
CA GLU A 194 14.84 -21.75 2.07
C GLU A 194 13.53 -21.21 1.52
N VAL A 195 13.54 -20.77 0.25
CA VAL A 195 12.38 -20.26 -0.48
C VAL A 195 12.22 -20.98 -1.81
N GLU A 196 11.02 -21.00 -2.39
CA GLU A 196 10.74 -21.74 -3.64
C GLU A 196 11.67 -21.35 -4.80
N ASN A 197 11.97 -20.09 -5.00
CA ASN A 197 12.78 -19.59 -6.11
C ASN A 197 14.18 -19.13 -5.68
N LYS A 198 14.83 -19.90 -4.78
CA LYS A 198 16.12 -19.51 -4.17
C LYS A 198 17.21 -19.19 -5.18
N GLU A 199 17.29 -19.94 -6.29
CA GLU A 199 18.29 -19.67 -7.35
C GLU A 199 18.13 -18.28 -7.95
N LYS A 200 16.89 -17.87 -8.24
CA LYS A 200 16.59 -16.52 -8.74
C LYS A 200 16.89 -15.44 -7.70
N VAL A 201 16.64 -15.71 -6.43
CA VAL A 201 17.00 -14.80 -5.33
C VAL A 201 18.50 -14.59 -5.28
N ILE A 202 19.29 -15.67 -5.40
CA ILE A 202 20.77 -15.63 -5.43
C ILE A 202 21.26 -14.84 -6.65
N GLU A 203 20.69 -15.08 -7.82
CA GLU A 203 21.05 -14.36 -9.05
C GLU A 203 20.80 -12.85 -8.92
N ASP A 204 19.59 -12.45 -8.49
CA ASP A 204 19.20 -11.05 -8.29
C ASP A 204 20.08 -10.38 -7.22
N TYR A 205 20.37 -11.08 -6.13
CA TYR A 205 21.27 -10.60 -5.07
C TYR A 205 22.67 -10.35 -5.63
N ASN A 206 23.28 -11.35 -6.27
CA ASN A 206 24.62 -11.25 -6.83
C ASN A 206 24.73 -10.14 -7.88
N LYS A 207 23.74 -10.01 -8.76
CA LYS A 207 23.67 -8.93 -9.75
C LYS A 207 23.72 -7.55 -9.11
N THR A 208 23.07 -7.38 -7.98
CA THR A 208 22.98 -6.10 -7.27
C THR A 208 24.23 -5.86 -6.41
N TYR A 209 24.62 -6.82 -5.57
CA TYR A 209 25.67 -6.63 -4.58
C TYR A 209 27.09 -6.78 -5.13
N ASN A 210 27.28 -7.42 -6.30
CA ASN A 210 28.53 -7.39 -7.04
C ASN A 210 28.78 -6.03 -7.74
N ASN A 211 27.75 -5.22 -7.92
CA ASN A 211 27.91 -3.84 -8.38
C ASN A 211 28.16 -2.91 -7.18
N LYS A 212 29.41 -2.48 -7.01
CA LYS A 212 29.85 -1.65 -5.88
C LYS A 212 29.01 -0.39 -5.71
N VAL A 213 28.66 0.32 -6.80
CA VAL A 213 27.86 1.56 -6.74
C VAL A 213 26.46 1.28 -6.20
N LEU A 214 25.80 0.21 -6.67
CA LEU A 214 24.48 -0.18 -6.21
C LEU A 214 24.51 -0.67 -4.76
N SER A 215 25.46 -1.50 -4.40
CA SER A 215 25.57 -2.01 -3.03
C SER A 215 25.88 -0.90 -2.03
N ASP A 216 26.78 0.03 -2.34
CA ASP A 216 27.08 1.19 -1.51
C ASP A 216 25.84 2.11 -1.35
N PHE A 217 25.09 2.33 -2.43
CA PHE A 217 23.85 3.09 -2.38
C PHE A 217 22.80 2.41 -1.48
N ILE A 218 22.55 1.11 -1.66
CA ILE A 218 21.59 0.35 -0.86
C ILE A 218 22.00 0.34 0.62
N ASN A 219 23.24 0.05 0.90
CA ASN A 219 23.75 -0.02 2.28
C ASN A 219 23.71 1.35 2.99
N THR A 220 23.83 2.44 2.24
CA THR A 220 23.76 3.81 2.79
C THR A 220 22.32 4.25 3.01
N PHE A 221 21.47 4.15 1.99
CA PHE A 221 20.13 4.75 1.98
C PHE A 221 19.01 3.79 2.32
N TRP A 222 19.16 2.49 2.02
CA TRP A 222 18.16 1.44 2.23
C TRP A 222 18.68 0.31 3.12
N ASN A 223 19.42 0.69 4.15
CA ASN A 223 19.94 -0.24 5.15
C ASN A 223 18.81 -0.88 5.98
N ASP A 224 19.13 -1.92 6.75
CA ASP A 224 18.16 -2.69 7.54
C ASP A 224 17.35 -1.82 8.48
N LYS A 225 17.98 -0.86 9.14
CA LYS A 225 17.29 0.06 10.06
C LYS A 225 16.25 0.90 9.33
N LYS A 226 16.57 1.41 8.12
CA LYS A 226 15.62 2.17 7.30
C LYS A 226 14.50 1.27 6.83
N MET A 227 14.83 0.08 6.32
CA MET A 227 13.84 -0.83 5.74
C MET A 227 12.86 -1.37 6.79
N ILE A 228 13.35 -1.90 7.92
CA ILE A 228 12.48 -2.45 8.97
C ILE A 228 11.65 -1.36 9.67
N ARG A 229 12.17 -0.14 9.81
CA ARG A 229 11.39 0.98 10.35
C ARG A 229 10.34 1.51 9.38
N THR A 230 10.59 1.40 8.08
CA THR A 230 9.61 1.78 7.05
C THR A 230 8.53 0.73 6.88
N PHE A 231 8.93 -0.56 6.90
CA PHE A 231 8.06 -1.71 6.67
C PHE A 231 8.15 -2.73 7.82
N PRO A 232 7.69 -2.35 9.05
CA PRO A 232 7.90 -3.16 10.26
C PRO A 232 7.15 -4.49 10.26
N ASN A 233 6.19 -4.68 9.36
CA ASN A 233 5.34 -5.87 9.30
C ASN A 233 5.65 -6.78 8.10
N ILE A 234 6.77 -6.55 7.43
CA ILE A 234 7.16 -7.35 6.26
C ILE A 234 7.52 -8.77 6.69
N LYS A 235 7.07 -9.74 5.90
CA LYS A 235 7.21 -11.17 6.17
C LYS A 235 7.68 -11.89 4.92
N ILE A 236 8.35 -13.02 5.11
CA ILE A 236 8.76 -13.94 4.05
C ILE A 236 7.99 -15.26 4.26
N GLU A 237 7.60 -15.93 3.20
CA GLU A 237 7.14 -17.32 3.25
C GLU A 237 8.31 -18.21 2.87
N ASP A 238 8.64 -19.17 3.76
CA ASP A 238 9.65 -20.19 3.47
C ASP A 238 9.11 -21.29 2.56
N LYS A 239 9.96 -22.21 2.14
CA LYS A 239 9.60 -23.33 1.26
C LYS A 239 8.58 -24.29 1.88
N GLU A 240 8.44 -24.31 3.20
CA GLU A 240 7.48 -25.11 3.95
C GLU A 240 6.18 -24.35 4.22
N HIS A 241 5.98 -23.18 3.59
CA HIS A 241 4.85 -22.26 3.80
C HIS A 241 4.74 -21.67 5.21
N ASN A 242 5.83 -21.68 5.99
CA ASN A 242 5.85 -20.97 7.27
C ASN A 242 6.09 -19.48 7.05
N THR A 243 5.45 -18.66 7.88
CA THR A 243 5.65 -17.21 7.87
C THR A 243 6.83 -16.81 8.74
N VAL A 244 7.88 -16.28 8.12
CA VAL A 244 9.06 -15.73 8.79
C VAL A 244 8.92 -14.22 8.95
N TYR A 245 8.93 -13.74 10.19
CA TYR A 245 8.86 -12.32 10.50
C TYR A 245 10.27 -11.70 10.45
N ILE A 246 10.49 -10.73 9.56
CA ILE A 246 11.84 -10.15 9.37
C ILE A 246 12.33 -9.40 10.61
N ASP A 247 11.45 -8.77 11.36
CA ASP A 247 11.80 -8.07 12.61
C ASP A 247 12.41 -9.03 13.65
N SER A 248 11.98 -10.30 13.68
CA SER A 248 12.57 -11.32 14.57
C SER A 248 13.99 -11.72 14.18
N LEU A 249 14.39 -11.54 12.92
CA LEU A 249 15.72 -11.79 12.42
C LEU A 249 16.69 -10.62 12.64
N LEU A 250 16.17 -9.46 13.02
CA LEU A 250 16.93 -8.21 13.26
C LEU A 250 16.73 -7.71 14.70
N PRO A 251 17.05 -8.51 15.74
CA PRO A 251 16.70 -8.21 17.14
C PRO A 251 17.34 -6.91 17.66
N ASN A 252 18.43 -6.47 17.05
CA ASN A 252 19.12 -5.24 17.44
C ASN A 252 18.50 -3.97 16.84
N ILE A 253 17.45 -4.09 16.00
CA ILE A 253 16.80 -2.97 15.34
C ILE A 253 15.36 -2.88 15.81
N GLN A 254 15.04 -1.79 16.49
CA GLN A 254 13.68 -1.51 16.91
C GLN A 254 12.83 -1.10 15.70
N PRO A 255 11.74 -1.86 15.37
CA PRO A 255 10.92 -1.60 14.18
C PRO A 255 9.93 -0.45 14.33
N TYR A 256 9.68 0.02 15.55
CA TYR A 256 8.74 1.10 15.86
C TYR A 256 9.45 2.38 16.32
N TYR A 257 8.76 3.52 16.22
CA TYR A 257 9.30 4.81 16.65
C TYR A 257 9.19 5.00 18.16
N LYS A 258 8.05 4.58 18.74
CA LYS A 258 7.76 4.76 20.17
C LYS A 258 6.80 3.69 20.67
N LYS A 259 7.05 3.17 21.87
CA LYS A 259 6.08 2.41 22.65
C LYS A 259 5.13 3.39 23.34
N ILE A 260 3.82 3.17 23.23
CA ILE A 260 2.78 4.07 23.75
C ILE A 260 2.26 3.53 25.10
N PHE A 261 1.99 2.21 25.15
CA PHE A 261 1.59 1.51 26.38
C PHE A 261 2.04 0.05 26.36
#